data_6d5a3bec38fad85dbb3b31ed808be115
#
_entry.id   6d5a3bec38fad85dbb3b31ed808be115
#
_cell.length_a   1.000
_cell.length_b   1.000
_cell.length_c   1.000
_cell.angle_alpha   90.00
_cell.angle_beta   90.00
_cell.angle_gamma   90.00
#
_symmetry.space_group_name_H-M   'P 1'
#
loop_
_entity.id
_entity.type
_entity.pdbx_description
1 polymer ?
#
loop_
_entity_poly.entity_id
_entity_poly.type
_entity_poly.pdbx_seq_one_letter_code
_entity_poly.pdbx_strand_id
1 'polypeptide(L)'
;MSTTLKEDDNNDLTLEETWATSDYWFQSNNSAPTQHWGGLYTALKARAEGNKADGFASGEQNFQIIGVWGYGQYSEGSGTDLNGASMDTSKATMAVDDGTQLEIGQTALIGTLQMRVTGISGSDLTVTRAMNGSTAAAHADDSDINILRWPASVERAALVQTARIWTRSADFEPCFVDSDIDTDVRILLEPYRKTAA
;
A
#
# COMPACT_ATOMS: atom_id res chain seq x y z
N MET A 1 8.86 -6.42 -3.70
CA MET A 1 8.93 -5.08 -4.30
C MET A 1 10.34 -4.88 -4.81
N SER A 2 10.50 -4.50 -6.07
CA SER A 2 11.82 -4.16 -6.61
C SER A 2 12.08 -2.68 -6.33
N THR A 3 13.10 -2.41 -5.54
CA THR A 3 13.57 -1.04 -5.31
C THR A 3 14.90 -0.89 -6.01
N THR A 4 15.05 0.15 -6.78
CA THR A 4 16.31 0.45 -7.49
C THR A 4 16.91 1.72 -6.91
N LEU A 5 18.18 1.65 -6.53
CA LEU A 5 18.98 2.80 -6.11
C LEU A 5 19.99 3.10 -7.20
N LYS A 6 19.98 4.33 -7.68
CA LYS A 6 20.94 4.83 -8.66
C LYS A 6 21.75 5.97 -8.09
N GLU A 7 22.98 6.10 -8.55
CA GLU A 7 23.94 7.13 -8.16
C GLU A 7 24.51 7.83 -9.39
N ASP A 8 24.71 9.12 -9.27
CA ASP A 8 25.58 9.94 -10.12
C ASP A 8 26.96 9.95 -9.46
N ASP A 9 27.92 9.24 -10.00
CA ASP A 9 29.25 9.02 -9.41
C ASP A 9 30.24 10.14 -9.74
N ASN A 10 29.94 10.95 -10.75
CA ASN A 10 30.84 12.01 -11.23
C ASN A 10 30.26 13.43 -11.07
N ASN A 11 29.05 13.54 -10.54
CA ASN A 11 28.34 14.80 -10.25
C ASN A 11 28.04 15.63 -11.51
N ASP A 12 27.65 14.97 -12.59
CA ASP A 12 27.25 15.60 -13.87
C ASP A 12 25.74 15.63 -14.09
N LEU A 13 24.96 15.23 -13.07
CA LEU A 13 23.50 15.11 -13.06
C LEU A 13 22.97 13.94 -13.91
N THR A 14 23.83 12.99 -14.25
CA THR A 14 23.45 11.75 -14.91
C THR A 14 23.56 10.59 -13.90
N LEU A 15 22.60 9.69 -13.87
CA LEU A 15 22.54 8.59 -12.90
C LEU A 15 23.03 7.30 -13.57
N GLU A 16 24.35 7.13 -13.68
CA GLU A 16 24.97 6.02 -14.43
C GLU A 16 24.99 4.74 -13.64
N GLU A 17 25.27 4.82 -12.36
CA GLU A 17 25.51 3.65 -11.55
C GLU A 17 24.26 3.15 -10.85
N THR A 18 23.98 1.86 -10.95
CA THR A 18 22.93 1.19 -10.20
C THR A 18 23.54 0.37 -9.08
N TRP A 19 23.20 0.66 -7.84
CA TRP A 19 23.68 -0.07 -6.68
C TRP A 19 23.11 -1.49 -6.65
N ALA A 20 23.95 -2.46 -6.36
CA ALA A 20 23.50 -3.81 -6.10
C ALA A 20 22.75 -3.88 -4.76
N THR A 21 21.78 -4.77 -4.65
CA THR A 21 21.01 -4.96 -3.39
C THR A 21 21.87 -5.46 -2.23
N SER A 22 23.08 -5.92 -2.50
CA SER A 22 24.12 -6.25 -1.51
C SER A 22 24.80 -5.03 -0.91
N ASP A 23 24.73 -3.86 -1.56
CA ASP A 23 25.48 -2.67 -1.15
C ASP A 23 24.71 -1.76 -0.20
N TYR A 24 23.40 -1.97 -0.05
CA TYR A 24 22.55 -1.20 0.83
C TYR A 24 21.54 -2.06 1.56
N TRP A 25 20.90 -1.48 2.56
CA TRP A 25 19.80 -2.08 3.27
C TRP A 25 18.80 -1.03 3.75
N PHE A 26 17.54 -1.44 3.81
CA PHE A 26 16.48 -0.59 4.35
C PHE A 26 16.40 -0.77 5.86
N GLN A 27 16.33 0.33 6.58
CA GLN A 27 16.11 0.33 8.00
C GLN A 27 14.72 0.87 8.30
N SER A 28 13.98 0.15 9.11
CA SER A 28 12.76 0.64 9.72
C SER A 28 13.06 1.01 11.18
N ASN A 29 12.80 2.26 11.54
CA ASN A 29 12.81 2.65 12.94
C ASN A 29 11.50 2.14 13.56
N ASN A 30 11.58 1.36 14.64
CA ASN A 30 10.42 0.81 15.36
C ASN A 30 9.62 -0.30 14.65
N SER A 31 10.17 -1.02 13.71
CA SER A 31 9.49 -2.23 13.25
C SER A 31 9.70 -3.37 14.24
N ALA A 32 8.71 -3.61 15.09
CA ALA A 32 8.63 -4.89 15.75
C ALA A 32 8.32 -5.97 14.70
N PRO A 33 8.95 -7.15 14.73
CA PRO A 33 8.68 -8.26 13.80
C PRO A 33 7.21 -8.73 13.80
N THR A 34 6.44 -8.30 14.80
CA THR A 34 5.03 -8.62 15.01
C THR A 34 4.05 -7.56 14.49
N GLN A 35 4.53 -6.49 13.89
CA GLN A 35 3.62 -5.52 13.30
C GLN A 35 3.11 -6.04 11.96
N HIS A 36 1.78 -6.21 11.86
CA HIS A 36 1.05 -6.71 10.69
C HIS A 36 1.28 -5.91 9.39
N TRP A 37 1.92 -4.80 9.45
CA TRP A 37 2.17 -3.84 8.35
C TRP A 37 3.62 -3.79 7.90
N GLY A 38 4.34 -4.92 8.01
CA GLY A 38 5.74 -5.03 7.62
C GLY A 38 6.42 -3.67 7.62
N GLY A 39 7.19 -3.40 8.66
CA GLY A 39 7.65 -2.06 9.04
C GLY A 39 7.99 -1.15 7.87
N LEU A 40 7.46 0.05 7.93
CA LEU A 40 7.81 1.11 7.00
C LEU A 40 9.31 1.35 7.06
N TYR A 41 9.95 1.30 5.93
CA TYR A 41 11.34 1.69 5.85
C TYR A 41 11.45 3.21 5.91
N THR A 42 12.16 3.71 6.89
CA THR A 42 12.33 5.15 7.13
C THR A 42 13.73 5.63 6.77
N ALA A 43 14.67 4.71 6.58
CA ALA A 43 16.03 5.04 6.23
C ALA A 43 16.63 4.01 5.28
N LEU A 44 17.54 4.46 4.45
CA LEU A 44 18.41 3.68 3.60
C LEU A 44 19.83 3.82 4.13
N LYS A 45 20.54 2.71 4.27
CA LYS A 45 21.95 2.71 4.72
C LYS A 45 22.82 1.94 3.73
N ALA A 46 23.98 2.49 3.44
CA ALA A 46 25.05 1.79 2.75
C ALA A 46 25.63 0.70 3.67
N ARG A 47 26.00 -0.43 3.10
CA ARG A 47 26.67 -1.51 3.84
C ARG A 47 28.16 -1.28 3.89
N ALA A 48 28.72 -1.32 5.09
CA ALA A 48 30.16 -1.17 5.31
C ALA A 48 31.03 -2.29 4.66
N GLU A 49 30.42 -3.42 4.34
CA GLU A 49 31.07 -4.59 3.73
C GLU A 49 30.78 -4.73 2.24
N GLY A 50 30.03 -3.78 1.64
CA GLY A 50 29.69 -3.76 0.22
C GLY A 50 30.70 -2.99 -0.63
N ASN A 51 30.45 -2.95 -1.95
CA ASN A 51 31.29 -2.17 -2.88
C ASN A 51 31.17 -0.66 -2.64
N LYS A 52 30.22 -0.23 -1.83
CA LYS A 52 29.91 1.17 -1.46
C LYS A 52 30.18 1.43 0.03
N ALA A 53 31.26 0.85 0.55
CA ALA A 53 31.65 0.99 1.96
C ALA A 53 31.90 2.43 2.41
N ASP A 54 32.27 3.31 1.49
CA ASP A 54 32.47 4.75 1.74
C ASP A 54 31.14 5.51 1.97
N GLY A 55 30.01 4.84 1.75
CA GLY A 55 28.68 5.39 1.97
C GLY A 55 28.16 6.17 0.78
N PHE A 56 27.25 7.11 1.04
CA PHE A 56 26.65 7.96 0.01
C PHE A 56 27.60 9.12 -0.33
N ALA A 57 27.84 9.32 -1.63
CA ALA A 57 28.63 10.45 -2.09
C ALA A 57 27.96 11.78 -1.69
N SER A 58 28.78 12.78 -1.38
CA SER A 58 28.29 14.13 -1.09
C SER A 58 27.98 14.86 -2.38
N GLY A 59 26.85 15.55 -2.43
CA GLY A 59 26.39 16.31 -3.60
C GLY A 59 24.91 16.57 -3.57
N GLU A 60 24.43 17.38 -4.49
CA GLU A 60 23.01 17.65 -4.66
C GLU A 60 22.45 16.75 -5.78
N GLN A 61 21.30 16.11 -5.53
CA GLN A 61 20.60 15.26 -6.51
C GLN A 61 21.37 14.02 -7.02
N ASN A 62 22.39 13.58 -6.30
CA ASN A 62 23.26 12.47 -6.69
C ASN A 62 22.61 11.08 -6.60
N PHE A 63 21.44 10.98 -5.98
CA PHE A 63 20.79 9.69 -5.78
C PHE A 63 19.33 9.69 -6.24
N GLN A 64 18.95 8.62 -6.90
CA GLN A 64 17.56 8.33 -7.23
C GLN A 64 17.14 7.00 -6.63
N ILE A 65 16.06 7.00 -5.87
CA ILE A 65 15.44 5.79 -5.37
C ILE A 65 14.12 5.58 -6.11
N ILE A 66 14.03 4.49 -6.86
CA ILE A 66 12.82 4.10 -7.57
C ILE A 66 12.16 2.98 -6.77
N GLY A 67 10.91 3.19 -6.37
CA GLY A 67 10.18 2.21 -5.57
C GLY A 67 8.73 2.64 -5.34
N VAL A 68 8.02 1.85 -4.56
CA VAL A 68 6.65 2.20 -4.12
C VAL A 68 6.74 2.93 -2.79
N TRP A 69 6.25 4.15 -2.78
CA TRP A 69 6.30 5.03 -1.62
C TRP A 69 4.91 5.15 -0.98
N GLY A 70 4.85 5.02 0.34
CA GLY A 70 3.61 5.15 1.10
C GLY A 70 3.70 4.51 2.48
N TYR A 71 2.56 4.46 3.16
CA TYR A 71 2.46 3.94 4.52
C TYR A 71 2.37 2.40 4.59
N GLY A 72 2.93 1.71 3.64
CA GLY A 72 2.95 0.26 3.55
C GLY A 72 1.64 -0.31 2.99
N GLN A 73 1.77 -1.41 2.27
CA GLN A 73 0.65 -2.25 1.90
C GLN A 73 0.69 -3.46 2.83
N TYR A 74 -0.30 -3.59 3.70
CA TYR A 74 -0.56 -4.84 4.36
C TYR A 74 -1.57 -5.61 3.54
N SER A 75 -1.21 -6.82 3.14
CA SER A 75 -2.11 -7.75 2.46
C SER A 75 -2.07 -9.09 3.18
N GLU A 76 -3.22 -9.71 3.30
CA GLU A 76 -3.38 -11.08 3.81
C GLU A 76 -4.07 -11.94 2.76
N GLY A 77 -3.82 -13.24 2.77
CA GLY A 77 -4.50 -14.18 1.90
C GLY A 77 -6.01 -14.11 2.12
N SER A 78 -6.79 -14.04 1.06
CA SER A 78 -8.26 -14.02 1.16
C SER A 78 -8.85 -15.36 1.59
N GLY A 79 -8.13 -16.44 1.41
CA GLY A 79 -8.62 -17.81 1.59
C GLY A 79 -9.37 -18.35 0.36
N THR A 80 -9.32 -17.65 -0.75
CA THR A 80 -9.87 -18.07 -2.03
C THR A 80 -8.94 -17.66 -3.17
N ASP A 81 -8.98 -18.37 -4.27
CA ASP A 81 -8.17 -18.16 -5.47
C ASP A 81 -9.06 -17.82 -6.66
N LEU A 82 -8.43 -17.39 -7.74
CA LEU A 82 -9.12 -17.13 -9.01
C LEU A 82 -9.58 -18.45 -9.62
N ASN A 83 -10.86 -18.57 -9.94
CA ASN A 83 -11.45 -19.79 -10.52
C ASN A 83 -11.72 -19.61 -12.02
N GLY A 84 -11.33 -20.62 -12.79
CA GLY A 84 -11.69 -20.75 -14.20
C GLY A 84 -10.76 -19.99 -15.14
N ALA A 85 -11.22 -19.78 -16.37
CA ALA A 85 -10.41 -19.19 -17.42
C ALA A 85 -9.78 -17.87 -17.00
N SER A 86 -8.50 -17.70 -17.31
CA SER A 86 -7.69 -16.55 -17.01
C SER A 86 -8.46 -15.22 -17.11
N MET A 87 -8.33 -14.43 -16.10
CA MET A 87 -8.86 -13.06 -16.08
C MET A 87 -8.03 -12.22 -17.08
N ASP A 88 -8.65 -11.80 -18.17
CA ASP A 88 -7.99 -10.91 -19.13
C ASP A 88 -7.86 -9.48 -18.56
N THR A 89 -7.24 -8.58 -19.31
CA THR A 89 -6.99 -7.20 -18.88
C THR A 89 -8.24 -6.32 -18.79
N SER A 90 -9.38 -6.75 -19.35
CA SER A 90 -10.60 -5.94 -19.52
C SER A 90 -11.79 -6.41 -18.69
N LYS A 91 -11.82 -7.68 -18.26
CA LYS A 91 -12.96 -8.24 -17.51
C LYS A 91 -13.20 -7.50 -16.21
N ALA A 92 -14.43 -7.07 -15.98
CA ALA A 92 -14.91 -6.49 -14.74
C ALA A 92 -15.54 -7.54 -13.78
N THR A 93 -15.69 -8.79 -14.25
CA THR A 93 -16.16 -9.91 -13.42
C THR A 93 -15.01 -10.86 -13.18
N MET A 94 -14.85 -11.28 -11.94
CA MET A 94 -13.81 -12.19 -11.46
C MET A 94 -14.50 -13.39 -10.81
N ALA A 95 -14.35 -14.58 -11.38
CA ALA A 95 -14.79 -15.81 -10.74
C ALA A 95 -13.74 -16.25 -9.71
N VAL A 96 -14.19 -16.68 -8.55
CA VAL A 96 -13.35 -17.16 -7.44
C VAL A 96 -13.88 -18.50 -6.95
N ASP A 97 -13.06 -19.27 -6.23
CA ASP A 97 -13.49 -20.56 -5.68
C ASP A 97 -14.57 -20.37 -4.61
N ASP A 98 -14.42 -19.37 -3.75
CA ASP A 98 -15.39 -19.07 -2.70
C ASP A 98 -15.57 -17.55 -2.54
N GLY A 99 -16.65 -17.01 -3.06
CA GLY A 99 -16.98 -15.59 -2.96
C GLY A 99 -17.35 -15.13 -1.55
N THR A 100 -17.60 -16.04 -0.60
CA THR A 100 -17.91 -15.70 0.79
C THR A 100 -16.70 -15.22 1.58
N GLN A 101 -15.49 -15.41 1.04
CA GLN A 101 -14.22 -14.96 1.65
C GLN A 101 -13.96 -13.48 1.41
N LEU A 102 -14.73 -12.81 0.56
CA LEU A 102 -14.57 -11.41 0.23
C LEU A 102 -15.84 -10.63 0.56
N GLU A 103 -15.68 -9.33 0.77
CA GLU A 103 -16.78 -8.41 1.07
C GLU A 103 -16.80 -7.24 0.08
N ILE A 104 -18.00 -6.70 -0.15
CA ILE A 104 -18.15 -5.50 -0.98
C ILE A 104 -17.43 -4.33 -0.32
N GLY A 105 -16.62 -3.61 -1.12
CA GLY A 105 -15.81 -2.48 -0.66
C GLY A 105 -14.36 -2.83 -0.35
N GLN A 106 -14.02 -4.11 -0.20
CA GLN A 106 -12.64 -4.54 -0.04
C GLN A 106 -11.82 -4.32 -1.31
N THR A 107 -10.51 -4.17 -1.13
CA THR A 107 -9.56 -4.14 -2.24
C THR A 107 -8.86 -5.49 -2.33
N ALA A 108 -9.13 -6.22 -3.39
CA ALA A 108 -8.46 -7.46 -3.74
C ALA A 108 -7.16 -7.16 -4.49
N LEU A 109 -6.13 -7.95 -4.22
CA LEU A 109 -4.79 -7.84 -4.81
C LEU A 109 -4.42 -9.19 -5.44
N ILE A 110 -4.13 -9.19 -6.75
CA ILE A 110 -3.55 -10.33 -7.47
C ILE A 110 -2.24 -9.88 -8.10
N GLY A 111 -1.13 -10.41 -7.62
CA GLY A 111 0.19 -9.89 -8.00
C GLY A 111 0.35 -8.42 -7.61
N THR A 112 0.41 -7.52 -8.59
CA THR A 112 0.48 -6.07 -8.39
C THR A 112 -0.83 -5.34 -8.73
N LEU A 113 -1.81 -6.03 -9.30
CA LEU A 113 -3.10 -5.45 -9.67
C LEU A 113 -4.00 -5.30 -8.45
N GLN A 114 -4.46 -4.10 -8.21
CA GLN A 114 -5.46 -3.79 -7.17
C GLN A 114 -6.84 -3.62 -7.81
N MET A 115 -7.83 -4.25 -7.18
CA MET A 115 -9.22 -4.23 -7.64
C MET A 115 -10.15 -4.01 -6.47
N ARG A 116 -11.12 -3.11 -6.62
CA ARG A 116 -12.16 -2.92 -5.61
C ARG A 116 -13.34 -3.84 -5.91
N VAL A 117 -13.76 -4.62 -4.94
CA VAL A 117 -14.98 -5.44 -5.02
C VAL A 117 -16.20 -4.52 -4.90
N THR A 118 -17.06 -4.52 -5.91
CA THR A 118 -18.27 -3.69 -5.97
C THR A 118 -19.57 -4.48 -5.90
N GLY A 119 -19.50 -5.80 -6.15
CA GLY A 119 -20.64 -6.71 -6.05
C GLY A 119 -20.17 -8.14 -5.90
N ILE A 120 -21.00 -8.98 -5.29
CA ILE A 120 -20.79 -10.42 -5.09
C ILE A 120 -22.06 -11.15 -5.43
N SER A 121 -21.95 -12.18 -6.29
CA SER A 121 -23.05 -13.05 -6.67
C SER A 121 -22.56 -14.52 -6.70
N GLY A 122 -22.70 -15.22 -5.58
CA GLY A 122 -22.10 -16.55 -5.42
C GLY A 122 -20.57 -16.47 -5.50
N SER A 123 -19.98 -17.19 -6.45
CA SER A 123 -18.53 -17.16 -6.71
C SER A 123 -18.11 -16.10 -7.74
N ASP A 124 -19.03 -15.29 -8.26
CA ASP A 124 -18.72 -14.22 -9.20
C ASP A 124 -18.63 -12.86 -8.47
N LEU A 125 -17.49 -12.21 -8.57
CA LEU A 125 -17.25 -10.88 -8.03
C LEU A 125 -17.27 -9.85 -9.14
N THR A 126 -18.02 -8.77 -8.95
CA THR A 126 -17.91 -7.57 -9.79
C THR A 126 -16.84 -6.67 -9.21
N VAL A 127 -15.87 -6.25 -10.03
CA VAL A 127 -14.70 -5.49 -9.57
C VAL A 127 -14.45 -4.25 -10.43
N THR A 128 -13.97 -3.19 -9.79
CA THR A 128 -13.34 -2.06 -10.46
C THR A 128 -11.84 -2.27 -10.41
N ARG A 129 -11.21 -2.35 -11.59
CA ARG A 129 -9.78 -2.67 -11.74
C ARG A 129 -8.88 -1.45 -11.72
N ALA A 130 -7.58 -1.70 -11.68
CA ALA A 130 -6.53 -0.66 -11.74
C ALA A 130 -6.69 0.44 -10.67
N MET A 131 -7.08 0.03 -9.46
CA MET A 131 -7.22 0.93 -8.33
C MET A 131 -5.84 1.39 -7.83
N ASN A 132 -5.80 2.57 -7.21
CA ASN A 132 -4.61 3.10 -6.53
C ASN A 132 -3.36 3.17 -7.42
N GLY A 133 -3.52 3.45 -8.72
CA GLY A 133 -2.41 3.55 -9.66
C GLY A 133 -1.81 2.21 -10.12
N SER A 134 -2.44 1.08 -9.78
CA SER A 134 -2.03 -0.23 -10.32
C SER A 134 -2.40 -0.35 -11.79
N THR A 135 -1.73 -1.25 -12.49
CA THR A 135 -2.01 -1.50 -13.92
C THR A 135 -2.85 -2.76 -14.08
N ALA A 136 -3.87 -2.71 -14.96
CA ALA A 136 -4.65 -3.89 -15.28
C ALA A 136 -3.77 -4.94 -15.95
N ALA A 137 -3.76 -6.16 -15.40
CA ALA A 137 -3.00 -7.30 -15.87
C ALA A 137 -3.90 -8.52 -16.01
N ALA A 138 -3.51 -9.45 -16.87
CA ALA A 138 -4.14 -10.76 -16.97
C ALA A 138 -3.56 -11.68 -15.89
N HIS A 139 -4.40 -12.56 -15.35
CA HIS A 139 -4.02 -13.54 -14.32
C HIS A 139 -4.51 -14.92 -14.71
N ALA A 140 -3.73 -15.95 -14.40
CA ALA A 140 -4.07 -17.32 -14.66
C ALA A 140 -5.11 -17.84 -13.64
N ASP A 141 -5.67 -18.99 -13.96
CA ASP A 141 -6.42 -19.81 -13.02
C ASP A 141 -5.57 -20.14 -11.78
N ASP A 142 -6.17 -20.35 -10.65
CA ASP A 142 -5.52 -20.60 -9.35
C ASP A 142 -4.53 -19.49 -8.90
N SER A 143 -4.68 -18.25 -9.41
CA SER A 143 -3.90 -17.14 -8.91
C SER A 143 -4.37 -16.72 -7.52
N ASP A 144 -3.43 -16.65 -6.57
CA ASP A 144 -3.67 -16.22 -5.19
C ASP A 144 -4.32 -14.84 -5.13
N ILE A 145 -5.42 -14.74 -4.40
CA ILE A 145 -6.10 -13.47 -4.11
C ILE A 145 -5.76 -13.05 -2.68
N ASN A 146 -5.21 -11.86 -2.55
CA ASN A 146 -4.97 -11.24 -1.27
C ASN A 146 -5.94 -10.08 -1.04
N ILE A 147 -6.24 -9.77 0.22
CA ILE A 147 -7.03 -8.61 0.60
C ILE A 147 -6.09 -7.53 1.15
N LEU A 148 -6.20 -6.32 0.62
CA LEU A 148 -5.48 -5.17 1.15
C LEU A 148 -6.14 -4.73 2.46
N ARG A 149 -5.34 -4.64 3.53
CA ARG A 149 -5.79 -4.18 4.85
C ARG A 149 -5.23 -2.80 5.16
N TRP A 150 -6.02 -2.01 5.83
CA TRP A 150 -5.57 -0.74 6.39
C TRP A 150 -4.94 -0.97 7.77
N PRO A 151 -4.02 -0.12 8.22
CA PRO A 151 -3.57 -0.15 9.61
C PRO A 151 -4.74 -0.02 10.57
N ALA A 152 -4.75 -0.81 11.65
CA ALA A 152 -5.86 -0.86 12.61
C ALA A 152 -6.19 0.51 13.23
N SER A 153 -5.20 1.38 13.38
CA SER A 153 -5.41 2.76 13.83
C SER A 153 -6.16 3.62 12.83
N VAL A 154 -5.95 3.40 11.52
CA VAL A 154 -6.70 4.09 10.45
C VAL A 154 -8.13 3.59 10.39
N GLU A 155 -8.36 2.29 10.49
CA GLU A 155 -9.70 1.70 10.56
C GLU A 155 -10.46 2.21 11.79
N ARG A 156 -9.81 2.23 12.96
CA ARG A 156 -10.41 2.76 14.18
C ARG A 156 -10.73 4.24 14.08
N ALA A 157 -9.87 5.04 13.49
CA ALA A 157 -10.11 6.46 13.25
C ALA A 157 -11.34 6.67 12.35
N ALA A 158 -11.46 5.89 11.28
CA ALA A 158 -12.59 5.93 10.37
C ALA A 158 -13.91 5.53 11.07
N LEU A 159 -13.89 4.47 11.88
CA LEU A 159 -15.06 4.04 12.66
C LEU A 159 -15.51 5.09 13.68
N VAL A 160 -14.57 5.68 14.42
CA VAL A 160 -14.87 6.75 15.39
C VAL A 160 -15.48 7.96 14.70
N GLN A 161 -14.87 8.39 13.59
CA GLN A 161 -15.39 9.54 12.83
C GLN A 161 -16.77 9.25 12.22
N THR A 162 -16.97 8.07 11.67
CA THR A 162 -18.27 7.64 11.11
C THR A 162 -19.36 7.61 12.19
N ALA A 163 -19.08 7.02 13.34
CA ALA A 163 -20.03 6.97 14.46
C ALA A 163 -20.44 8.37 14.92
N ARG A 164 -19.51 9.31 14.96
CA ARG A 164 -19.78 10.71 15.34
C ARG A 164 -20.63 11.46 14.31
N ILE A 165 -20.30 11.28 13.02
CA ILE A 165 -21.10 11.87 11.94
C ILE A 165 -22.53 11.31 12.00
N TRP A 166 -22.67 10.01 12.21
CA TRP A 166 -23.96 9.34 12.30
C TRP A 166 -24.81 9.86 13.47
N THR A 167 -24.23 9.97 14.67
CA THR A 167 -24.94 10.48 15.85
C THR A 167 -25.36 11.94 15.68
N ARG A 168 -24.52 12.77 15.08
CA ARG A 168 -24.85 14.18 14.82
C ARG A 168 -25.99 14.33 13.81
N SER A 169 -26.08 13.44 12.81
CA SER A 169 -27.14 13.53 11.80
C SER A 169 -28.52 13.16 12.35
N ALA A 170 -28.60 12.42 13.46
CA ALA A 170 -29.85 12.03 14.08
C ALA A 170 -30.54 13.18 14.86
N ASP A 171 -29.79 14.17 15.32
CA ASP A 171 -30.28 15.28 16.15
C ASP A 171 -30.73 16.52 15.37
N PHE A 172 -30.76 16.48 14.03
CA PHE A 172 -31.14 17.59 13.15
C PHE A 172 -30.49 18.95 13.46
N GLU A 173 -29.41 18.97 14.22
CA GLU A 173 -28.60 20.17 14.32
C GLU A 173 -27.89 20.41 12.98
N PRO A 174 -27.88 21.65 12.45
CA PRO A 174 -27.15 21.93 11.23
C PRO A 174 -25.71 21.48 11.46
N CYS A 175 -25.27 20.47 10.68
CA CYS A 175 -23.89 20.04 10.66
C CYS A 175 -23.02 21.28 10.29
N PHE A 176 -22.57 22.01 11.27
CA PHE A 176 -21.35 22.76 11.08
C PHE A 176 -20.29 21.68 10.83
N VAL A 177 -19.90 21.55 9.58
CA VAL A 177 -18.71 20.80 9.24
C VAL A 177 -17.58 21.55 9.91
N ASP A 178 -17.35 21.21 11.17
CA ASP A 178 -16.17 21.66 11.87
C ASP A 178 -15.01 21.06 11.07
N SER A 179 -14.22 21.92 10.48
CA SER A 179 -13.06 21.52 9.65
C SER A 179 -12.00 20.81 10.50
N ASP A 180 -12.21 20.74 11.80
CA ASP A 180 -11.31 20.10 12.73
C ASP A 180 -11.68 18.62 12.95
N ILE A 181 -10.79 17.77 12.47
CA ILE A 181 -10.77 16.36 12.85
C ILE A 181 -10.60 16.30 14.37
N ASP A 182 -11.50 15.61 15.04
CA ASP A 182 -11.44 15.43 16.50
C ASP A 182 -10.05 14.97 16.98
N THR A 183 -9.64 15.46 18.13
CA THR A 183 -8.27 15.27 18.65
C THR A 183 -7.88 13.79 18.77
N ASP A 184 -8.78 12.91 19.17
CA ASP A 184 -8.51 11.46 19.27
C ASP A 184 -8.36 10.79 17.90
N VAL A 185 -9.16 11.19 16.90
CA VAL A 185 -8.99 10.74 15.51
C VAL A 185 -7.64 11.26 14.96
N ARG A 186 -7.31 12.50 15.26
CA ARG A 186 -6.04 13.11 14.85
C ARG A 186 -4.83 12.38 15.46
N ILE A 187 -4.89 11.99 16.73
CA ILE A 187 -3.84 11.19 17.39
C ILE A 187 -3.67 9.83 16.70
N LEU A 188 -4.76 9.16 16.35
CA LEU A 188 -4.72 7.87 15.65
C LEU A 188 -4.10 7.98 14.25
N LEU A 189 -4.28 9.11 13.57
CA LEU A 189 -3.79 9.36 12.22
C LEU A 189 -2.41 10.03 12.18
N GLU A 190 -1.91 10.57 13.30
CA GLU A 190 -0.62 11.29 13.35
C GLU A 190 0.55 10.51 12.76
N PRO A 191 0.70 9.17 13.01
CA PRO A 191 1.79 8.39 12.41
C PRO A 191 1.74 8.30 10.88
N TYR A 192 0.58 8.59 10.28
CA TYR A 192 0.33 8.49 8.82
C TYR A 192 0.26 9.86 8.15
N ARG A 193 0.41 10.92 8.93
CA ARG A 193 0.38 12.28 8.40
C ARG A 193 1.66 12.56 7.61
N LYS A 194 1.49 13.03 6.36
CA LYS A 194 2.59 13.51 5.56
C LYS A 194 3.11 14.81 6.19
N THR A 195 4.30 14.78 6.76
CA THR A 195 5.01 16.02 7.15
C THR A 195 5.46 16.72 5.88
N ALA A 196 5.04 17.96 5.69
CA ALA A 196 5.60 18.79 4.64
C ALA A 196 7.10 18.98 4.93
N ALA A 197 7.91 18.64 3.96
CA ALA A 197 9.35 18.91 3.99
C ALA A 197 9.60 20.41 3.77
#